data_50a6d98478ab6b74b531280ec26dc9d5
#
_entry.id   50a6d98478ab6b74b531280ec26dc9d5
#
_cell.length_a   1.000
_cell.length_b   1.000
_cell.length_c   1.000
_cell.angle_alpha   90.00
_cell.angle_beta   90.00
_cell.angle_gamma   90.00
#
_symmetry.space_group_name_H-M   'P 1'
#
loop_
_entity.id
_entity.type
_entity.pdbx_description
1 polymer ?
#
loop_
_entity_poly.entity_id
_entity_poly.type
_entity_poly.pdbx_seq_one_letter_code
_entity_poly.pdbx_strand_id
1 'polypeptide(L)'
;PVPTTERHLLQPREPSRTFGERQRSGSSPPSPKIGILLYRKHVITKQPYIPQLIKRFEEAGLIPLPIFINGVEGHVAVRDWMTTDYETQQREQGNKETLSLSPEAGKVDAIVSTIGFPLVGGPAGSMEAGRQVDIAKGILGAKNVPYIVAAPLLIQDIHSWTRQGIGGLQSVVLYALPELDGAIDTVALGGLVGEDIYLVPERVQRLIG
;
A
#
# COMPACT_ATOMS: atom_id res chain seq x y z
N PRO A 1 -36.70 61.87 25.45
CA PRO A 1 -35.53 61.91 24.57
C PRO A 1 -35.00 60.48 24.31
N VAL A 2 -35.20 60.07 23.10
CA VAL A 2 -34.77 58.75 22.61
C VAL A 2 -33.38 58.93 21.92
N PRO A 3 -32.36 58.17 22.23
CA PRO A 3 -31.07 58.28 21.51
C PRO A 3 -31.18 57.69 20.13
N THR A 4 -30.70 58.45 19.18
CA THR A 4 -30.59 58.14 17.77
C THR A 4 -29.55 57.05 17.54
N THR A 5 -29.97 55.92 17.00
CA THR A 5 -29.09 54.81 16.65
C THR A 5 -28.42 55.12 15.30
N GLU A 6 -27.12 55.30 15.30
CA GLU A 6 -26.30 55.43 14.09
C GLU A 6 -26.36 54.16 13.28
N ARG A 7 -26.77 54.27 12.02
CA ARG A 7 -26.68 53.21 11.02
C ARG A 7 -25.22 53.09 10.55
N HIS A 8 -24.54 52.07 11.01
CA HIS A 8 -23.31 51.65 10.38
C HIS A 8 -23.59 51.15 8.95
N LEU A 9 -23.20 51.94 7.97
CA LEU A 9 -23.18 51.58 6.58
C LEU A 9 -22.20 50.41 6.41
N LEU A 10 -22.74 49.25 6.04
CA LEU A 10 -21.97 48.08 5.63
C LEU A 10 -21.21 48.46 4.35
N GLN A 11 -19.91 48.57 4.45
CA GLN A 11 -19.02 48.62 3.28
C GLN A 11 -19.13 47.32 2.50
N PRO A 12 -19.13 47.33 1.15
CA PRO A 12 -19.11 46.14 0.33
C PRO A 12 -17.83 45.38 0.63
N ARG A 13 -17.94 44.11 1.00
CA ARG A 13 -16.79 43.18 1.05
C ARG A 13 -16.25 43.02 -0.38
N GLU A 14 -14.98 43.35 -0.55
CA GLU A 14 -14.25 42.97 -1.76
C GLU A 14 -14.37 41.47 -2.01
N PRO A 15 -14.54 41.01 -3.27
CA PRO A 15 -14.58 39.61 -3.58
C PRO A 15 -13.27 38.95 -3.20
N SER A 16 -13.35 37.94 -2.35
CA SER A 16 -12.25 37.09 -1.98
C SER A 16 -11.54 36.59 -3.22
N ARG A 17 -10.22 36.85 -3.27
CA ARG A 17 -9.33 36.39 -4.34
C ARG A 17 -9.59 34.95 -4.69
N THR A 18 -9.98 34.71 -5.93
CA THR A 18 -10.13 33.43 -6.55
C THR A 18 -8.89 32.57 -6.29
N PHE A 19 -9.16 31.36 -5.83
CA PHE A 19 -8.21 30.26 -5.77
C PHE A 19 -7.87 29.88 -7.24
N GLY A 20 -6.92 30.54 -7.81
CA GLY A 20 -6.59 30.33 -9.19
C GLY A 20 -5.23 30.91 -9.53
N GLU A 21 -4.44 30.09 -10.18
CA GLU A 21 -3.13 30.38 -10.77
C GLU A 21 -1.92 30.20 -9.84
N ARG A 22 -1.74 28.99 -9.33
CA ARG A 22 -0.40 28.47 -9.24
C ARG A 22 0.14 28.35 -10.67
N GLN A 23 1.09 29.22 -11.01
CA GLN A 23 1.88 29.10 -12.22
C GLN A 23 2.41 27.67 -12.31
N ARG A 24 1.96 26.95 -13.32
CA ARG A 24 2.51 25.64 -13.70
C ARG A 24 3.90 25.90 -14.26
N SER A 25 4.91 25.89 -13.41
CA SER A 25 6.28 25.62 -13.87
C SER A 25 6.25 24.20 -14.45
N GLY A 26 6.59 24.08 -15.72
CA GLY A 26 6.31 22.92 -16.55
C GLY A 26 7.22 21.72 -16.33
N SER A 27 7.21 21.12 -15.13
CA SER A 27 7.64 19.75 -14.91
C SER A 27 6.48 19.02 -14.25
N SER A 28 5.93 18.04 -14.93
CA SER A 28 4.98 17.09 -14.31
C SER A 28 5.65 16.52 -13.06
N PRO A 29 4.92 16.38 -11.94
CA PRO A 29 5.49 15.72 -10.76
C PRO A 29 6.00 14.35 -11.17
N PRO A 30 7.12 13.87 -10.61
CA PRO A 30 7.65 12.54 -10.91
C PRO A 30 6.59 11.48 -10.59
N SER A 31 6.49 10.48 -11.47
CA SER A 31 5.55 9.38 -11.28
C SER A 31 5.83 8.63 -9.96
N PRO A 32 4.80 8.37 -9.13
CA PRO A 32 5.00 7.67 -7.86
C PRO A 32 5.56 6.25 -8.08
N LYS A 33 6.46 5.84 -7.21
CA LYS A 33 7.09 4.52 -7.21
C LYS A 33 6.41 3.62 -6.19
N ILE A 34 5.91 2.48 -6.65
CA ILE A 34 5.17 1.53 -5.83
C ILE A 34 5.99 0.27 -5.61
N GLY A 35 6.42 0.02 -4.38
CA GLY A 35 7.04 -1.23 -4.00
C GLY A 35 6.01 -2.35 -3.98
N ILE A 36 6.17 -3.38 -4.81
CA ILE A 36 5.22 -4.49 -4.87
C ILE A 36 5.89 -5.75 -4.33
N LEU A 37 5.39 -6.24 -3.18
CA LEU A 37 5.84 -7.52 -2.63
C LEU A 37 5.15 -8.66 -3.35
N LEU A 38 5.96 -9.55 -3.92
CA LEU A 38 5.50 -10.73 -4.65
C LEU A 38 5.87 -12.01 -3.88
N TYR A 39 4.94 -12.97 -3.83
CA TYR A 39 5.22 -14.28 -3.27
C TYR A 39 6.05 -15.09 -4.26
N ARG A 40 7.23 -15.56 -3.85
CA ARG A 40 8.19 -16.27 -4.70
C ARG A 40 7.57 -17.45 -5.47
N LYS A 41 6.69 -18.22 -4.84
CA LYS A 41 5.99 -19.32 -5.50
C LYS A 41 5.26 -18.86 -6.76
N HIS A 42 4.55 -17.74 -6.70
CA HIS A 42 3.81 -17.21 -7.84
C HIS A 42 4.73 -16.74 -8.97
N VAL A 43 5.91 -16.21 -8.63
CA VAL A 43 6.92 -15.82 -9.62
C VAL A 43 7.49 -17.06 -10.33
N ILE A 44 7.87 -18.10 -9.57
CA ILE A 44 8.44 -19.33 -10.11
C ILE A 44 7.41 -20.09 -10.98
N THR A 45 6.15 -20.15 -10.55
CA THR A 45 5.07 -20.79 -11.32
C THR A 45 4.55 -19.92 -12.47
N LYS A 46 5.15 -18.72 -12.66
CA LYS A 46 4.79 -17.78 -13.73
C LYS A 46 3.31 -17.45 -13.76
N GLN A 47 2.72 -17.20 -12.59
CA GLN A 47 1.31 -16.84 -12.47
C GLN A 47 0.97 -15.63 -13.33
N PRO A 48 -0.03 -15.72 -14.21
CA PRO A 48 -0.32 -14.70 -15.22
C PRO A 48 -0.80 -13.36 -14.63
N TYR A 49 -1.30 -13.37 -13.40
CA TYR A 49 -1.78 -12.15 -12.75
C TYR A 49 -0.65 -11.14 -12.48
N ILE A 50 0.59 -11.59 -12.26
CA ILE A 50 1.73 -10.71 -11.94
C ILE A 50 2.02 -9.71 -13.07
N PRO A 51 2.31 -10.14 -14.30
CA PRO A 51 2.53 -9.20 -15.39
C PRO A 51 1.30 -8.36 -15.72
N GLN A 52 0.09 -8.89 -15.54
CA GLN A 52 -1.14 -8.13 -15.72
C GLN A 52 -1.25 -7.01 -14.69
N LEU A 53 -0.97 -7.27 -13.42
CA LEU A 53 -1.00 -6.28 -12.35
C LEU A 53 0.04 -5.18 -12.59
N ILE A 54 1.28 -5.56 -12.88
CA ILE A 54 2.38 -4.62 -13.19
C ILE A 54 1.98 -3.69 -14.33
N LYS A 55 1.46 -4.24 -15.43
CA LYS A 55 1.00 -3.46 -16.57
C LYS A 55 -0.09 -2.45 -16.19
N ARG A 56 -1.02 -2.81 -15.31
CA ARG A 56 -2.07 -1.88 -14.83
C ARG A 56 -1.50 -0.71 -14.04
N PHE A 57 -0.48 -0.93 -13.21
CA PHE A 57 0.23 0.16 -12.53
C PHE A 57 0.91 1.10 -13.53
N GLU A 58 1.62 0.56 -14.53
CA GLU A 58 2.28 1.34 -15.58
C GLU A 58 1.28 2.15 -16.41
N GLU A 59 0.16 1.55 -16.82
CA GLU A 59 -0.93 2.22 -17.55
C GLU A 59 -1.55 3.39 -16.76
N ALA A 60 -1.51 3.32 -15.43
CA ALA A 60 -1.95 4.39 -14.54
C ALA A 60 -0.89 5.47 -14.27
N GLY A 61 0.27 5.39 -14.92
CA GLY A 61 1.38 6.32 -14.74
C GLY A 61 2.18 6.13 -13.45
N LEU A 62 2.04 4.98 -12.79
CA LEU A 62 2.82 4.59 -11.62
C LEU A 62 4.05 3.79 -12.06
N ILE A 63 5.11 3.82 -11.26
CA ILE A 63 6.32 3.04 -11.49
C ILE A 63 6.34 1.85 -10.52
N PRO A 64 5.97 0.63 -10.97
CA PRO A 64 6.03 -0.55 -10.12
C PRO A 64 7.47 -0.99 -9.88
N LEU A 65 7.81 -1.29 -8.63
CA LEU A 65 9.08 -1.88 -8.21
C LEU A 65 8.80 -3.26 -7.60
N PRO A 66 8.77 -4.32 -8.42
CA PRO A 66 8.47 -5.66 -7.94
C PRO A 66 9.64 -6.26 -7.17
N ILE A 67 9.37 -6.73 -5.97
CA ILE A 67 10.33 -7.40 -5.08
C ILE A 67 9.70 -8.71 -4.61
N PHE A 68 10.32 -9.85 -4.90
CA PHE A 68 9.83 -11.13 -4.38
C PHE A 68 10.45 -11.46 -3.02
N ILE A 69 9.62 -11.96 -2.11
CA ILE A 69 10.09 -12.42 -0.81
C ILE A 69 10.72 -13.81 -0.93
N ASN A 70 11.78 -14.04 -0.16
CA ASN A 70 12.36 -15.36 0.00
C ASN A 70 11.82 -16.03 1.27
N GLY A 71 11.08 -17.10 1.12
CA GLY A 71 10.37 -17.74 2.24
C GLY A 71 9.08 -17.01 2.59
N VAL A 72 8.84 -16.76 3.87
CA VAL A 72 7.61 -16.17 4.42
C VAL A 72 7.84 -14.83 5.13
N GLU A 73 9.08 -14.35 5.16
CA GLU A 73 9.50 -13.17 5.90
C GLU A 73 9.41 -11.89 5.03
N GLY A 74 8.19 -11.42 4.81
CA GLY A 74 7.93 -10.22 3.98
C GLY A 74 8.56 -8.95 4.54
N HIS A 75 8.62 -8.82 5.87
CA HIS A 75 9.20 -7.67 6.55
C HIS A 75 10.69 -7.46 6.24
N VAL A 76 11.45 -8.54 6.03
CA VAL A 76 12.87 -8.47 5.65
C VAL A 76 13.02 -7.82 4.27
N ALA A 77 12.16 -8.19 3.32
CA ALA A 77 12.18 -7.57 1.99
C ALA A 77 11.84 -6.07 2.05
N VAL A 78 10.86 -5.68 2.86
CA VAL A 78 10.52 -4.26 3.07
C VAL A 78 11.69 -3.50 3.71
N ARG A 79 12.29 -4.06 4.75
CA ARG A 79 13.41 -3.42 5.44
C ARG A 79 14.63 -3.24 4.52
N ASP A 80 15.02 -4.30 3.81
CA ASP A 80 16.32 -4.36 3.14
C ASP A 80 16.30 -3.77 1.73
N TRP A 81 15.16 -3.89 1.00
CA TRP A 81 15.11 -3.55 -0.42
C TRP A 81 14.26 -2.34 -0.76
N MET A 82 13.60 -1.73 0.25
CA MET A 82 12.82 -0.52 0.06
C MET A 82 13.38 0.60 0.94
N THR A 83 13.42 1.81 0.41
CA THR A 83 13.72 3.03 1.17
C THR A 83 12.70 4.11 0.82
N THR A 84 12.66 5.18 1.61
CA THR A 84 11.73 6.30 1.43
C THR A 84 12.44 7.63 1.65
N ASP A 85 11.82 8.74 1.24
CA ASP A 85 12.33 10.08 1.55
C ASP A 85 12.37 10.32 3.06
N TYR A 86 11.37 9.83 3.78
CA TYR A 86 11.32 9.93 5.23
C TYR A 86 12.50 9.22 5.89
N GLU A 87 12.80 7.97 5.50
CA GLU A 87 13.98 7.25 5.98
C GLU A 87 15.28 7.97 5.70
N THR A 88 15.42 8.55 4.50
CA THR A 88 16.60 9.32 4.12
C THR A 88 16.79 10.51 5.04
N GLN A 89 15.72 11.26 5.31
CA GLN A 89 15.75 12.40 6.24
C GLN A 89 16.09 11.96 7.67
N GLN A 90 15.51 10.83 8.15
CA GLN A 90 15.82 10.30 9.47
C GLN A 90 17.29 9.89 9.59
N ARG A 91 17.85 9.34 8.53
CA ARG A 91 19.28 8.98 8.48
C ARG A 91 20.19 10.20 8.56
N GLU A 92 19.86 11.27 7.87
CA GLU A 92 20.57 12.56 7.89
C GLU A 92 20.52 13.20 9.30
N GLN A 93 19.41 13.02 10.01
CA GLN A 93 19.23 13.48 11.39
C GLN A 93 19.95 12.60 12.43
N GLY A 94 20.61 11.52 12.01
CA GLY A 94 21.35 10.60 12.88
C GLY A 94 20.50 9.51 13.53
N ASN A 95 19.23 9.43 13.20
CA ASN A 95 18.37 8.32 13.60
C ASN A 95 18.67 7.09 12.72
N LYS A 96 19.19 6.03 13.34
CA LYS A 96 19.64 4.82 12.61
C LYS A 96 18.80 3.59 12.89
N GLU A 97 17.75 3.70 13.68
CA GLU A 97 16.88 2.57 13.97
C GLU A 97 16.03 2.21 12.75
N THR A 98 15.91 0.92 12.47
CA THR A 98 15.06 0.32 11.44
C THR A 98 15.27 0.77 9.99
N LEU A 99 16.42 1.35 9.66
CA LEU A 99 16.74 1.82 8.30
C LEU A 99 16.97 0.66 7.32
N SER A 100 16.84 0.97 6.02
CA SER A 100 17.21 0.05 4.95
C SER A 100 18.66 -0.40 5.08
N LEU A 101 18.88 -1.71 5.02
CA LEU A 101 20.22 -2.31 5.18
C LEU A 101 20.96 -2.42 3.85
N SER A 102 20.23 -2.54 2.73
CA SER A 102 20.84 -2.61 1.42
C SER A 102 21.16 -1.22 0.86
N PRO A 103 22.38 -0.98 0.36
CA PRO A 103 22.70 0.24 -0.35
C PRO A 103 21.96 0.35 -1.70
N GLU A 104 21.41 -0.76 -2.20
CA GLU A 104 20.65 -0.83 -3.45
C GLU A 104 19.14 -0.74 -3.21
N ALA A 105 18.70 -0.40 -2.00
CA ALA A 105 17.28 -0.27 -1.68
C ALA A 105 16.59 0.74 -2.61
N GLY A 106 15.53 0.27 -3.28
CA GLY A 106 14.75 1.11 -4.19
C GLY A 106 13.87 2.10 -3.41
N LYS A 107 13.87 3.38 -3.85
CA LYS A 107 12.97 4.39 -3.28
C LYS A 107 11.53 4.10 -3.68
N VAL A 108 10.61 4.12 -2.70
CA VAL A 108 9.18 3.91 -2.89
C VAL A 108 8.35 4.99 -2.20
N ASP A 109 7.18 5.28 -2.77
CA ASP A 109 6.19 6.23 -2.26
C ASP A 109 4.98 5.52 -1.63
N ALA A 110 4.80 4.23 -1.91
CA ALA A 110 3.84 3.34 -1.26
C ALA A 110 4.31 1.88 -1.37
N ILE A 111 3.76 1.02 -0.52
CA ILE A 111 4.05 -0.42 -0.51
C ILE A 111 2.75 -1.18 -0.71
N VAL A 112 2.73 -2.07 -1.69
CA VAL A 112 1.62 -2.98 -1.99
C VAL A 112 2.08 -4.41 -1.78
N SER A 113 1.43 -5.13 -0.87
CA SER A 113 1.72 -6.54 -0.62
C SER A 113 0.73 -7.44 -1.37
N THR A 114 1.24 -8.28 -2.26
CA THR A 114 0.43 -9.32 -2.93
C THR A 114 0.65 -10.71 -2.36
N ILE A 115 1.39 -10.81 -1.25
CA ILE A 115 1.80 -12.11 -0.69
C ILE A 115 0.66 -12.92 -0.08
N GLY A 116 -0.45 -12.27 0.31
CA GLY A 116 -1.66 -12.94 0.77
C GLY A 116 -1.64 -13.43 2.22
N PHE A 117 -0.67 -12.97 3.02
CA PHE A 117 -0.53 -13.26 4.45
C PHE A 117 0.25 -12.12 5.14
N PRO A 118 0.33 -12.10 6.49
CA PRO A 118 1.03 -11.03 7.20
C PRO A 118 2.51 -10.94 6.87
N LEU A 119 3.11 -9.78 7.07
CA LEU A 119 4.53 -9.52 6.79
C LEU A 119 5.46 -10.38 7.63
N VAL A 120 5.07 -10.71 8.85
CA VAL A 120 5.84 -11.52 9.80
C VAL A 120 5.09 -12.80 10.14
N GLY A 121 5.79 -13.94 10.18
CA GLY A 121 5.23 -15.23 10.58
C GLY A 121 4.52 -16.03 9.49
N GLY A 122 4.37 -15.50 8.29
CA GLY A 122 3.82 -16.21 7.13
C GLY A 122 2.35 -16.61 7.24
N PRO A 123 1.87 -17.58 6.42
CA PRO A 123 0.46 -17.95 6.32
C PRO A 123 -0.14 -18.54 7.60
N ALA A 124 0.67 -19.21 8.40
CA ALA A 124 0.21 -19.85 9.64
C ALA A 124 0.11 -18.88 10.82
N GLY A 125 0.64 -17.68 10.66
CA GLY A 125 0.93 -16.81 11.79
C GLY A 125 1.94 -17.48 12.74
N SER A 126 2.62 -16.71 13.57
CA SER A 126 3.42 -17.28 14.65
C SER A 126 2.61 -17.32 15.93
N MET A 127 2.82 -18.34 16.74
CA MET A 127 2.28 -18.41 18.12
C MET A 127 2.76 -17.22 18.98
N GLU A 128 3.82 -16.54 18.56
CA GLU A 128 4.35 -15.32 19.17
C GLU A 128 3.91 -14.04 18.42
N ALA A 129 2.75 -14.04 17.79
CA ALA A 129 2.24 -12.97 16.96
C ALA A 129 2.33 -11.55 17.58
N GLY A 130 2.15 -11.43 18.88
CA GLY A 130 2.25 -10.15 19.59
C GLY A 130 3.62 -9.48 19.48
N ARG A 131 4.71 -10.23 19.54
CA ARG A 131 6.07 -9.69 19.38
C ARG A 131 6.42 -9.37 17.94
N GLN A 132 5.90 -10.14 17.02
CA GLN A 132 6.19 -9.99 15.60
C GLN A 132 5.44 -8.84 14.96
N VAL A 133 4.26 -8.51 15.44
CA VAL A 133 3.51 -7.30 15.04
C VAL A 133 4.33 -6.03 15.32
N ASP A 134 5.03 -5.95 16.45
CA ASP A 134 5.87 -4.79 16.76
C ASP A 134 7.05 -4.64 15.79
N ILE A 135 7.61 -5.75 15.30
CA ILE A 135 8.64 -5.73 14.26
C ILE A 135 8.08 -5.16 12.97
N ALA A 136 6.92 -5.64 12.50
CA ALA A 136 6.27 -5.14 11.29
C ALA A 136 5.96 -3.66 11.42
N LYS A 137 5.33 -3.24 12.52
CA LYS A 137 5.01 -1.82 12.80
C LYS A 137 6.25 -0.94 12.86
N GLY A 138 7.33 -1.41 13.48
CA GLY A 138 8.59 -0.67 13.53
C GLY A 138 9.16 -0.42 12.14
N ILE A 139 9.19 -1.45 11.30
CA ILE A 139 9.68 -1.35 9.92
C ILE A 139 8.78 -0.44 9.07
N LEU A 140 7.46 -0.65 9.09
CA LEU A 140 6.52 0.18 8.34
C LEU A 140 6.51 1.63 8.82
N GLY A 141 6.62 1.85 10.13
CA GLY A 141 6.74 3.18 10.72
C GLY A 141 8.01 3.92 10.27
N ALA A 142 9.13 3.20 10.12
CA ALA A 142 10.35 3.77 9.58
C ALA A 142 10.25 4.13 8.10
N LYS A 143 9.45 3.40 7.33
CA LYS A 143 9.16 3.77 5.93
C LYS A 143 8.24 4.98 5.84
N ASN A 144 7.24 5.09 6.71
CA ASN A 144 6.26 6.18 6.77
C ASN A 144 5.57 6.46 5.43
N VAL A 145 5.20 5.42 4.72
CA VAL A 145 4.43 5.46 3.47
C VAL A 145 3.23 4.52 3.57
N PRO A 146 2.18 4.72 2.75
CA PRO A 146 1.04 3.81 2.74
C PRO A 146 1.46 2.36 2.52
N TYR A 147 0.94 1.46 3.36
CA TYR A 147 1.05 0.02 3.20
C TYR A 147 -0.34 -0.57 2.95
N ILE A 148 -0.53 -1.17 1.79
CA ILE A 148 -1.79 -1.74 1.33
C ILE A 148 -1.58 -3.22 1.03
N VAL A 149 -2.51 -4.06 1.48
CA VAL A 149 -2.56 -5.46 1.07
C VAL A 149 -3.47 -5.59 -0.13
N ALA A 150 -2.93 -6.10 -1.22
CA ALA A 150 -3.67 -6.31 -2.45
C ALA A 150 -3.34 -7.69 -3.01
N ALA A 151 -4.00 -8.71 -2.48
CA ALA A 151 -3.67 -10.10 -2.76
C ALA A 151 -4.85 -10.87 -3.36
N PRO A 152 -4.57 -11.87 -4.23
CA PRO A 152 -5.59 -12.80 -4.65
C PRO A 152 -5.98 -13.74 -3.50
N LEU A 153 -7.18 -14.28 -3.55
CA LEU A 153 -7.61 -15.36 -2.67
C LEU A 153 -6.88 -16.65 -3.06
N LEU A 154 -6.06 -17.18 -2.17
CA LEU A 154 -5.20 -18.34 -2.44
C LEU A 154 -5.82 -19.66 -2.04
N ILE A 155 -6.84 -19.64 -1.20
CA ILE A 155 -7.50 -20.82 -0.63
C ILE A 155 -8.92 -20.99 -1.20
N GLN A 156 -9.44 -19.94 -1.84
CA GLN A 156 -10.81 -19.88 -2.29
C GLN A 156 -10.87 -19.52 -3.78
N ASP A 157 -11.67 -20.26 -4.53
CA ASP A 157 -11.96 -19.95 -5.93
C ASP A 157 -12.97 -18.81 -6.07
N ILE A 158 -13.01 -18.20 -7.26
CA ILE A 158 -13.89 -17.05 -7.54
C ILE A 158 -15.38 -17.43 -7.40
N HIS A 159 -15.79 -18.64 -7.76
CA HIS A 159 -17.19 -19.04 -7.69
C HIS A 159 -17.67 -19.15 -6.25
N SER A 160 -16.86 -19.77 -5.38
CA SER A 160 -17.12 -19.82 -3.95
C SER A 160 -17.19 -18.43 -3.34
N TRP A 161 -16.24 -17.57 -3.69
CA TRP A 161 -16.24 -16.18 -3.24
C TRP A 161 -17.49 -15.42 -3.66
N THR A 162 -17.92 -15.55 -4.91
CA THR A 162 -19.12 -14.87 -5.42
C THR A 162 -20.38 -15.32 -4.71
N ARG A 163 -20.47 -16.61 -4.31
CA ARG A 163 -21.66 -17.18 -3.67
C ARG A 163 -21.73 -16.97 -2.17
N GLN A 164 -20.58 -17.01 -1.49
CA GLN A 164 -20.53 -17.14 -0.03
C GLN A 164 -19.77 -16.00 0.65
N GLY A 165 -19.19 -15.10 -0.14
CA GLY A 165 -18.23 -14.12 0.38
C GLY A 165 -16.88 -14.76 0.67
N ILE A 166 -16.02 -14.01 1.36
CA ILE A 166 -14.69 -14.47 1.75
C ILE A 166 -14.83 -15.38 2.98
N GLY A 167 -14.28 -16.60 2.91
CA GLY A 167 -14.32 -17.58 3.99
C GLY A 167 -13.56 -17.11 5.24
N GLY A 168 -13.97 -17.59 6.42
CA GLY A 168 -13.45 -17.13 7.70
C GLY A 168 -11.92 -17.21 7.82
N LEU A 169 -11.30 -18.32 7.46
CA LEU A 169 -9.85 -18.46 7.48
C LEU A 169 -9.16 -17.46 6.53
N GLN A 170 -9.69 -17.31 5.32
CA GLN A 170 -9.17 -16.36 4.34
C GLN A 170 -9.32 -14.91 4.83
N SER A 171 -10.41 -14.59 5.51
CA SER A 171 -10.63 -13.25 6.11
C SER A 171 -9.61 -12.95 7.19
N VAL A 172 -9.30 -13.90 8.06
CA VAL A 172 -8.29 -13.71 9.11
C VAL A 172 -6.92 -13.46 8.48
N VAL A 173 -6.50 -14.31 7.56
CA VAL A 173 -5.15 -14.26 6.99
C VAL A 173 -4.95 -13.06 6.07
N LEU A 174 -5.98 -12.69 5.29
CA LEU A 174 -5.88 -11.63 4.29
C LEU A 174 -6.19 -10.24 4.84
N TYR A 175 -7.07 -10.13 5.84
CA TYR A 175 -7.51 -8.84 6.39
C TYR A 175 -7.02 -8.62 7.82
N ALA A 176 -7.46 -9.45 8.77
CA ALA A 176 -7.24 -9.19 10.19
C ALA A 176 -5.75 -9.18 10.57
N LEU A 177 -4.96 -10.15 10.12
CA LEU A 177 -3.54 -10.21 10.45
C LEU A 177 -2.71 -9.09 9.78
N PRO A 178 -2.89 -8.75 8.50
CA PRO A 178 -2.22 -7.61 7.90
C PRO A 178 -2.62 -6.25 8.49
N GLU A 179 -3.85 -6.07 8.94
CA GLU A 179 -4.27 -4.85 9.67
C GLU A 179 -3.49 -4.71 11.00
N LEU A 180 -3.24 -5.81 11.70
CA LEU A 180 -2.38 -5.80 12.89
C LEU A 180 -0.94 -5.38 12.56
N ASP A 181 -0.42 -5.77 11.41
CA ASP A 181 0.92 -5.35 10.93
C ASP A 181 0.97 -3.85 10.56
N GLY A 182 -0.17 -3.23 10.31
CA GLY A 182 -0.28 -1.81 9.96
C GLY A 182 -0.78 -1.54 8.53
N ALA A 183 -1.42 -2.52 7.87
CA ALA A 183 -2.08 -2.27 6.60
C ALA A 183 -3.23 -1.28 6.76
N ILE A 184 -3.24 -0.25 5.90
CA ILE A 184 -4.28 0.80 5.94
C ILE A 184 -5.53 0.42 5.14
N ASP A 185 -5.40 -0.48 4.17
CA ASP A 185 -6.51 -1.07 3.41
C ASP A 185 -6.12 -2.45 2.89
N THR A 186 -7.12 -3.27 2.60
CA THR A 186 -6.94 -4.59 2.00
C THR A 186 -7.90 -4.77 0.83
N VAL A 187 -7.34 -5.08 -0.33
CA VAL A 187 -8.10 -5.34 -1.55
C VAL A 187 -7.90 -6.79 -1.99
N ALA A 188 -8.96 -7.59 -1.94
CA ALA A 188 -8.94 -8.90 -2.59
C ALA A 188 -8.95 -8.69 -4.11
N LEU A 189 -7.83 -8.97 -4.78
CA LEU A 189 -7.65 -8.69 -6.22
C LEU A 189 -8.35 -9.68 -7.14
N GLY A 190 -8.56 -10.89 -6.67
CA GLY A 190 -9.12 -11.98 -7.47
C GLY A 190 -9.04 -13.30 -6.72
N GLY A 191 -9.10 -14.41 -7.43
CA GLY A 191 -9.04 -15.73 -6.84
C GLY A 191 -8.76 -16.81 -7.89
N LEU A 192 -8.76 -18.05 -7.45
CA LEU A 192 -8.45 -19.19 -8.30
C LEU A 192 -9.55 -19.43 -9.33
N VAL A 193 -9.13 -19.73 -10.56
CA VAL A 193 -9.91 -20.32 -11.64
C VAL A 193 -9.08 -21.49 -12.18
N GLY A 194 -9.41 -22.70 -11.76
CA GLY A 194 -8.52 -23.84 -11.94
C GLY A 194 -7.23 -23.68 -11.14
N GLU A 195 -6.07 -23.76 -11.81
CA GLU A 195 -4.75 -23.58 -11.19
C GLU A 195 -4.23 -22.14 -11.30
N ASP A 196 -4.87 -21.31 -12.11
CA ASP A 196 -4.45 -19.94 -12.36
C ASP A 196 -5.18 -18.95 -11.43
N ILE A 197 -4.50 -17.86 -11.14
CA ILE A 197 -5.06 -16.73 -10.42
C ILE A 197 -5.63 -15.74 -11.45
N TYR A 198 -6.92 -15.50 -11.36
CA TYR A 198 -7.64 -14.50 -12.16
C TYR A 198 -7.76 -13.19 -11.40
N LEU A 199 -7.39 -12.08 -12.03
CA LEU A 199 -7.61 -10.73 -11.50
C LEU A 199 -9.01 -10.23 -11.88
N VAL A 200 -9.71 -9.67 -10.90
CA VAL A 200 -10.98 -8.97 -11.12
C VAL A 200 -10.67 -7.52 -11.48
N PRO A 201 -10.96 -7.05 -12.70
CA PRO A 201 -10.54 -5.73 -13.19
C PRO A 201 -10.97 -4.56 -12.29
N GLU A 202 -12.19 -4.61 -11.76
CA GLU A 202 -12.76 -3.57 -10.91
C GLU A 202 -12.02 -3.47 -9.56
N ARG A 203 -11.49 -4.60 -9.08
CA ARG A 203 -10.69 -4.63 -7.85
C ARG A 203 -9.31 -4.02 -8.07
N VAL A 204 -8.71 -4.31 -9.21
CA VAL A 204 -7.43 -3.68 -9.60
C VAL A 204 -7.64 -2.17 -9.78
N GLN A 205 -8.73 -1.75 -10.42
CA GLN A 205 -9.06 -0.33 -10.56
C GLN A 205 -9.22 0.36 -9.21
N ARG A 206 -9.88 -0.28 -8.24
CA ARG A 206 -10.00 0.24 -6.86
C ARG A 206 -8.64 0.41 -6.18
N LEU A 207 -7.69 -0.49 -6.43
CA LEU A 207 -6.36 -0.41 -5.84
C LEU A 207 -5.57 0.79 -6.36
N ILE A 208 -5.75 1.11 -7.64
CA ILE A 208 -4.94 2.11 -8.35
C ILE A 208 -5.54 3.52 -8.24
N GLY A 209 -6.87 3.63 -8.16
CA GLY A 209 -7.62 4.89 -8.13
C GLY A 209 -7.92 5.41 -6.75
#